data_d27be52e801b7a5ed65af6bcbfe923cf
#
_entry.id   d27be52e801b7a5ed65af6bcbfe923cf
#
_cell.length_a   1.000
_cell.length_b   1.000
_cell.length_c   1.000
_cell.angle_alpha   90.00
_cell.angle_beta   90.00
_cell.angle_gamma   90.00
#
_symmetry.space_group_name_H-M   'P 1'
#
loop_
_entity.id
_entity.type
_entity.pdbx_description
1 polymer ?
#
loop_
_entity_poly.entity_id
_entity_poly.type
_entity_poly.pdbx_seq_one_letter_code
_entity_poly.pdbx_strand_id
1 'polypeptide(L)'
;MDRWRDAEGRPFYHTYFYPAEQYDPDLIEALAEHCRDGWGEVEIHLHHGVEAPDTREHTEKQIIEFRDALAHKHGCLSQWNDAGPVRYAFVHGNFALANSKKGRACGVDSEMQVLCDTGCYADFTMPSAPDIAQVPKINSVYECGLPLDKRAPHRTGTDLEAGRPPRIFPLMIQGPLMLDFSRPAKGARYPHIENGALTWKYPANMKRFQLWRRAGITVKGRPDWIFIKLHCHGMDPRDSDAMYGAPLREFLRELLEDSQKSGQYSVHFTTAREMTNMVLAACDGRDGNPGDYRDYRLKRIVSSVSSRPLEQKRKSHRTAVNASG
;
A
#
# COMPACT_ATOMS: atom_id res chain seq x y z
N MET A 1 -10.90 6.67 -14.82
CA MET A 1 -9.49 6.31 -14.57
C MET A 1 -8.81 5.72 -15.80
N ASP A 2 -9.49 5.03 -16.67
CA ASP A 2 -8.94 4.36 -17.85
C ASP A 2 -8.10 5.23 -18.81
N ARG A 3 -8.27 6.55 -18.78
CA ARG A 3 -7.51 7.49 -19.63
C ARG A 3 -6.08 7.75 -19.16
N TRP A 4 -5.81 7.54 -17.88
CA TRP A 4 -4.53 7.88 -17.27
C TRP A 4 -3.63 6.67 -17.27
N ARG A 5 -2.64 6.69 -18.14
CA ARG A 5 -1.72 5.58 -18.34
C ARG A 5 -0.29 6.02 -18.09
N ASP A 6 0.42 5.16 -17.36
CA ASP A 6 1.83 5.35 -17.06
C ASP A 6 2.74 5.06 -18.28
N ALA A 7 4.04 5.04 -18.07
CA ALA A 7 5.04 4.83 -19.12
C ALA A 7 4.91 3.47 -19.83
N GLU A 8 4.32 2.45 -19.19
CA GLU A 8 4.04 1.12 -19.76
C GLU A 8 2.60 0.96 -20.23
N GLY A 9 1.80 2.02 -20.23
CA GLY A 9 0.40 1.96 -20.58
C GLY A 9 -0.51 1.36 -19.51
N ARG A 10 -0.05 1.26 -18.24
CA ARG A 10 -0.86 0.80 -17.12
C ARG A 10 -1.81 1.90 -16.65
N PRO A 11 -3.07 1.59 -16.35
CA PRO A 11 -3.99 2.58 -15.79
C PRO A 11 -3.60 2.92 -14.36
N PHE A 12 -4.06 4.09 -13.88
CA PHE A 12 -3.99 4.38 -12.46
C PHE A 12 -4.93 3.45 -11.69
N TYR A 13 -4.41 2.76 -10.67
CA TYR A 13 -5.15 1.81 -9.83
C TYR A 13 -4.65 1.86 -8.38
N HIS A 14 -5.34 1.12 -7.49
CA HIS A 14 -5.09 1.18 -6.06
C HIS A 14 -4.70 -0.18 -5.48
N THR A 15 -4.05 -0.15 -4.31
CA THR A 15 -4.05 -1.28 -3.39
C THR A 15 -5.11 -1.02 -2.33
N TYR A 16 -6.03 -1.96 -2.21
CA TYR A 16 -7.11 -1.93 -1.23
C TYR A 16 -6.67 -2.69 0.01
N PHE A 17 -6.17 -1.97 1.01
CA PHE A 17 -5.89 -2.53 2.33
C PHE A 17 -7.22 -2.68 3.07
N TYR A 18 -7.81 -3.88 2.99
CA TYR A 18 -9.14 -4.14 3.54
C TYR A 18 -9.05 -4.56 5.02
N PRO A 19 -9.90 -4.00 5.92
CA PRO A 19 -9.87 -4.31 7.34
C PRO A 19 -10.38 -5.71 7.63
N ALA A 20 -9.52 -6.55 8.23
CA ALA A 20 -9.82 -7.96 8.52
C ALA A 20 -11.03 -8.12 9.45
N GLU A 21 -11.17 -7.22 10.43
CA GLU A 21 -12.28 -7.20 11.39
C GLU A 21 -13.63 -6.82 10.76
N GLN A 22 -13.62 -6.35 9.52
CA GLN A 22 -14.83 -5.99 8.76
C GLN A 22 -15.05 -6.95 7.57
N TYR A 23 -14.49 -8.16 7.63
CA TYR A 23 -14.62 -9.11 6.54
C TYR A 23 -16.07 -9.41 6.19
N ASP A 24 -16.45 -9.05 4.98
CA ASP A 24 -17.72 -9.36 4.33
C ASP A 24 -17.42 -10.10 3.01
N PRO A 25 -17.83 -11.37 2.87
CA PRO A 25 -17.54 -12.17 1.69
C PRO A 25 -18.04 -11.57 0.37
N ASP A 26 -19.21 -10.94 0.39
CA ASP A 26 -19.83 -10.41 -0.83
C ASP A 26 -19.11 -9.12 -1.27
N LEU A 27 -18.74 -8.26 -0.31
CA LEU A 27 -17.97 -7.04 -0.59
C LEU A 27 -16.56 -7.39 -1.09
N ILE A 28 -15.91 -8.37 -0.46
CA ILE A 28 -14.57 -8.82 -0.90
C ILE A 28 -14.67 -9.46 -2.28
N GLU A 29 -15.70 -10.25 -2.59
CA GLU A 29 -15.82 -10.86 -3.93
C GLU A 29 -16.02 -9.78 -5.00
N ALA A 30 -16.85 -8.78 -4.75
CA ALA A 30 -17.01 -7.65 -5.67
C ALA A 30 -15.70 -6.88 -5.88
N LEU A 31 -14.93 -6.69 -4.82
CA LEU A 31 -13.62 -6.04 -4.90
C LEU A 31 -12.58 -6.91 -5.62
N ALA A 32 -12.59 -8.23 -5.38
CA ALA A 32 -11.73 -9.18 -6.07
C ALA A 32 -12.03 -9.25 -7.57
N GLU A 33 -13.31 -9.20 -7.97
CA GLU A 33 -13.70 -9.07 -9.39
C GLU A 33 -13.12 -7.80 -10.02
N HIS A 34 -13.27 -6.66 -9.34
CA HIS A 34 -12.70 -5.39 -9.78
C HIS A 34 -11.17 -5.47 -9.95
N CYS A 35 -10.47 -6.15 -9.03
CA CYS A 35 -9.04 -6.36 -9.12
C CYS A 35 -8.65 -7.34 -10.25
N ARG A 36 -9.46 -8.37 -10.50
CA ARG A 36 -9.26 -9.28 -11.65
C ARG A 36 -9.39 -8.56 -13.00
N ASP A 37 -10.24 -7.54 -13.05
CA ASP A 37 -10.40 -6.66 -14.22
C ASP A 37 -9.22 -5.67 -14.40
N GLY A 38 -8.21 -5.70 -13.51
CA GLY A 38 -6.98 -4.92 -13.63
C GLY A 38 -6.98 -3.59 -12.87
N TRP A 39 -7.92 -3.37 -11.94
CA TRP A 39 -8.06 -2.10 -11.23
C TRP A 39 -7.45 -2.07 -9.84
N GLY A 40 -6.52 -2.97 -9.57
CA GLY A 40 -5.77 -2.98 -8.32
C GLY A 40 -5.56 -4.35 -7.73
N GLU A 41 -5.22 -4.37 -6.44
CA GLU A 41 -5.01 -5.57 -5.65
C GLU A 41 -5.55 -5.37 -4.23
N VAL A 42 -5.96 -6.48 -3.58
CA VAL A 42 -6.42 -6.48 -2.19
C VAL A 42 -5.28 -6.93 -1.29
N GLU A 43 -5.06 -6.22 -0.19
CA GLU A 43 -4.07 -6.54 0.83
C GLU A 43 -4.67 -6.40 2.24
N ILE A 44 -3.94 -6.76 3.28
CA ILE A 44 -4.46 -6.87 4.64
C ILE A 44 -4.30 -5.57 5.43
N HIS A 45 -5.39 -5.11 6.02
CA HIS A 45 -5.45 -4.10 7.06
C HIS A 45 -6.07 -4.69 8.33
N LEU A 46 -5.65 -4.23 9.50
CA LEU A 46 -6.21 -4.71 10.77
C LEU A 46 -6.21 -3.61 11.82
N HIS A 47 -7.38 -3.38 12.44
CA HIS A 47 -7.50 -2.66 13.70
C HIS A 47 -7.72 -3.68 14.82
N HIS A 48 -6.80 -3.73 15.77
CA HIS A 48 -6.95 -4.61 16.93
C HIS A 48 -6.49 -3.92 18.21
N GLY A 49 -6.85 -4.46 19.35
CA GLY A 49 -6.48 -3.87 20.63
C GLY A 49 -7.03 -2.46 20.86
N VAL A 50 -8.19 -2.13 20.27
CA VAL A 50 -8.80 -0.77 20.34
C VAL A 50 -9.46 -0.53 21.69
N GLU A 51 -10.29 -1.46 22.17
CA GLU A 51 -11.00 -1.38 23.44
C GLU A 51 -10.14 -1.84 24.62
N ALA A 52 -9.35 -2.89 24.42
CA ALA A 52 -8.38 -3.42 25.38
C ALA A 52 -7.16 -3.94 24.60
N PRO A 53 -5.95 -3.98 25.24
CA PRO A 53 -4.77 -4.57 24.61
C PRO A 53 -5.04 -5.98 24.09
N ASP A 54 -4.65 -6.26 22.85
CA ASP A 54 -4.81 -7.56 22.23
C ASP A 54 -3.71 -8.55 22.65
N THR A 55 -3.87 -9.83 22.29
CA THR A 55 -2.90 -10.89 22.54
C THR A 55 -2.27 -11.35 21.21
N ARG A 56 -1.08 -11.94 21.32
CA ARG A 56 -0.37 -12.52 20.16
C ARG A 56 -1.25 -13.54 19.43
N GLU A 57 -1.83 -14.46 20.18
CA GLU A 57 -2.62 -15.59 19.67
C GLU A 57 -3.86 -15.10 18.92
N HIS A 58 -4.53 -14.08 19.45
CA HIS A 58 -5.72 -13.52 18.82
C HIS A 58 -5.36 -12.75 17.55
N THR A 59 -4.34 -11.91 17.57
CA THR A 59 -3.84 -11.19 16.39
C THR A 59 -3.39 -12.14 15.29
N GLU A 60 -2.60 -13.18 15.64
CA GLU A 60 -2.13 -14.19 14.69
C GLU A 60 -3.30 -14.94 14.05
N LYS A 61 -4.28 -15.35 14.85
CA LYS A 61 -5.49 -16.01 14.36
C LYS A 61 -6.27 -15.14 13.37
N GLN A 62 -6.53 -13.88 13.71
CA GLN A 62 -7.25 -12.94 12.82
C GLN A 62 -6.53 -12.79 11.46
N ILE A 63 -5.21 -12.62 11.49
CA ILE A 63 -4.41 -12.47 10.27
C ILE A 63 -4.48 -13.75 9.42
N ILE A 64 -4.29 -14.92 10.01
CA ILE A 64 -4.32 -16.21 9.29
C ILE A 64 -5.70 -16.45 8.67
N GLU A 65 -6.78 -16.30 9.45
CA GLU A 65 -8.14 -16.52 8.98
C GLU A 65 -8.49 -15.60 7.79
N PHE A 66 -8.14 -14.33 7.89
CA PHE A 66 -8.41 -13.37 6.82
C PHE A 66 -7.50 -13.59 5.60
N ARG A 67 -6.19 -13.81 5.80
CA ARG A 67 -5.23 -14.17 4.73
C ARG A 67 -5.72 -15.36 3.93
N ASP A 68 -6.13 -16.43 4.63
CA ASP A 68 -6.56 -17.69 3.99
C ASP A 68 -7.91 -17.49 3.26
N ALA A 69 -8.81 -16.70 3.82
CA ALA A 69 -10.05 -16.33 3.14
C ALA A 69 -9.76 -15.54 1.84
N LEU A 70 -8.92 -14.51 1.90
CA LEU A 70 -8.54 -13.72 0.73
C LEU A 70 -7.88 -14.58 -0.36
N ALA A 71 -6.94 -15.46 0.03
CA ALA A 71 -6.19 -16.26 -0.91
C ALA A 71 -7.04 -17.38 -1.54
N HIS A 72 -7.74 -18.16 -0.70
CA HIS A 72 -8.34 -19.42 -1.15
C HIS A 72 -9.81 -19.29 -1.57
N LYS A 73 -10.56 -18.33 -1.01
CA LYS A 73 -11.95 -18.10 -1.42
C LYS A 73 -12.06 -17.07 -2.55
N HIS A 74 -11.25 -16.00 -2.50
CA HIS A 74 -11.37 -14.86 -3.40
C HIS A 74 -10.26 -14.75 -4.45
N GLY A 75 -9.19 -15.58 -4.35
CA GLY A 75 -8.06 -15.53 -5.29
C GLY A 75 -7.30 -14.21 -5.26
N CYS A 76 -7.27 -13.57 -4.10
CA CYS A 76 -6.50 -12.37 -3.82
C CYS A 76 -5.12 -12.71 -3.25
N LEU A 77 -4.32 -11.68 -2.96
CA LEU A 77 -2.97 -11.78 -2.42
C LEU A 77 -1.95 -12.35 -3.40
N SER A 78 -0.79 -12.70 -2.88
CA SER A 78 0.34 -13.17 -3.67
C SER A 78 1.01 -14.40 -3.08
N GLN A 79 1.93 -14.96 -3.82
CA GLN A 79 2.79 -16.06 -3.38
C GLN A 79 4.22 -15.78 -3.82
N TRP A 80 5.17 -16.39 -3.13
CA TRP A 80 6.57 -16.28 -3.48
C TRP A 80 6.88 -17.18 -4.67
N ASN A 81 7.31 -16.60 -5.79
CA ASN A 81 7.41 -17.27 -7.08
C ASN A 81 6.05 -17.87 -7.51
N ASP A 82 6.04 -18.98 -8.25
CA ASP A 82 4.82 -19.53 -8.84
C ASP A 82 4.10 -20.57 -7.96
N ALA A 83 4.69 -20.99 -6.84
CA ALA A 83 4.16 -22.08 -5.99
C ALA A 83 4.55 -21.97 -4.51
N GLY A 84 4.91 -20.80 -4.05
CA GLY A 84 5.29 -20.58 -2.65
C GLY A 84 4.09 -20.38 -1.72
N PRO A 85 4.33 -20.24 -0.41
CA PRO A 85 3.28 -19.93 0.55
C PRO A 85 2.65 -18.55 0.26
N VAL A 86 1.40 -18.40 0.69
CA VAL A 86 0.66 -17.12 0.60
C VAL A 86 1.45 -16.00 1.25
N ARG A 87 1.49 -14.86 0.56
CA ARG A 87 2.18 -13.64 0.97
C ARG A 87 1.23 -12.45 0.87
N TYR A 88 1.40 -11.48 1.76
CA TYR A 88 0.56 -10.28 1.81
C TYR A 88 1.36 -9.05 2.26
N ALA A 89 0.88 -7.86 1.90
CA ALA A 89 1.28 -6.61 2.50
C ALA A 89 0.36 -6.26 3.68
N PHE A 90 0.85 -5.41 4.57
CA PHE A 90 0.14 -5.04 5.79
C PHE A 90 0.11 -3.53 6.02
N VAL A 91 -1.02 -3.05 6.57
CA VAL A 91 -1.16 -1.73 7.18
C VAL A 91 -1.82 -1.90 8.53
N HIS A 92 -1.16 -1.43 9.59
CA HIS A 92 -1.73 -1.44 10.94
C HIS A 92 -2.72 -0.30 11.13
N GLY A 93 -3.90 -0.62 11.64
CA GLY A 93 -4.90 0.36 12.04
C GLY A 93 -4.42 1.27 13.17
N ASN A 94 -4.89 2.51 13.19
CA ASN A 94 -4.48 3.50 14.19
C ASN A 94 -2.95 3.73 14.30
N PHE A 95 -2.16 3.33 13.30
CA PHE A 95 -0.69 3.44 13.26
C PHE A 95 0.07 2.74 14.40
N ALA A 96 -0.59 1.90 15.20
CA ALA A 96 -0.04 1.39 16.47
C ALA A 96 0.86 0.15 16.31
N LEU A 97 1.46 -0.04 15.12
CA LEU A 97 2.29 -1.19 14.75
C LEU A 97 3.23 -1.63 15.88
N ALA A 98 3.25 -2.94 16.16
CA ALA A 98 4.07 -3.59 17.17
C ALA A 98 4.03 -2.86 18.52
N ASN A 99 2.83 -2.55 18.98
CA ASN A 99 2.56 -1.91 20.25
C ASN A 99 3.30 -0.58 20.47
N SER A 100 3.57 0.17 19.42
CA SER A 100 4.27 1.45 19.48
C SER A 100 3.56 2.50 20.35
N LYS A 101 2.24 2.35 20.56
CA LYS A 101 1.41 3.20 21.43
C LYS A 101 1.23 2.65 22.86
N LYS A 102 2.05 1.67 23.28
CA LYS A 102 2.08 1.15 24.65
C LYS A 102 0.71 0.67 25.17
N GLY A 103 0.13 -0.32 24.50
CA GLY A 103 -1.14 -0.95 24.87
C GLY A 103 -2.38 -0.26 24.28
N ARG A 104 -2.24 0.87 23.58
CA ARG A 104 -3.35 1.53 22.90
C ARG A 104 -3.41 1.12 21.43
N ALA A 105 -4.56 0.57 21.01
CA ALA A 105 -4.84 0.16 19.65
C ALA A 105 -3.84 -0.87 19.08
N CYS A 106 -3.32 -1.76 19.95
CA CYS A 106 -2.52 -2.94 19.65
C CYS A 106 -2.40 -3.78 20.94
N GLY A 107 -1.27 -3.76 21.65
CA GLY A 107 -1.01 -4.55 22.86
C GLY A 107 0.01 -5.66 22.63
N VAL A 108 0.34 -5.98 21.39
CA VAL A 108 1.19 -7.11 20.99
C VAL A 108 2.61 -6.63 20.67
N ASP A 109 3.52 -6.75 21.62
CA ASP A 109 4.94 -6.36 21.41
C ASP A 109 5.57 -7.17 20.28
N SER A 110 5.21 -8.45 20.15
CA SER A 110 5.72 -9.40 19.15
C SER A 110 4.98 -9.36 17.80
N GLU A 111 4.20 -8.34 17.50
CA GLU A 111 3.40 -8.29 16.27
C GLU A 111 4.27 -8.37 15.00
N MET A 112 5.48 -7.77 14.99
CA MET A 112 6.35 -7.91 13.82
C MET A 112 6.79 -9.36 13.59
N GLN A 113 6.96 -10.14 14.66
CA GLN A 113 7.22 -11.58 14.55
C GLN A 113 6.01 -12.32 14.01
N VAL A 114 4.79 -11.99 14.47
CA VAL A 114 3.54 -12.56 13.94
C VAL A 114 3.42 -12.26 12.44
N LEU A 115 3.66 -11.03 12.01
CA LEU A 115 3.64 -10.65 10.59
C LEU A 115 4.66 -11.45 9.77
N CYS A 116 5.88 -11.65 10.30
CA CYS A 116 6.90 -12.48 9.67
C CYS A 116 6.44 -13.94 9.52
N ASP A 117 5.96 -14.54 10.61
CA ASP A 117 5.57 -15.95 10.69
C ASP A 117 4.36 -16.25 9.79
N THR A 118 3.44 -15.31 9.64
CA THR A 118 2.22 -15.44 8.83
C THR A 118 2.41 -15.08 7.36
N GLY A 119 3.58 -14.61 6.97
CA GLY A 119 3.95 -14.40 5.57
C GLY A 119 3.82 -12.99 5.04
N CYS A 120 3.80 -11.98 5.91
CA CYS A 120 3.85 -10.57 5.49
C CYS A 120 5.17 -10.27 4.76
N TYR A 121 5.09 -9.73 3.54
CA TYR A 121 6.27 -9.37 2.78
C TYR A 121 6.70 -7.91 3.01
N ALA A 122 5.74 -7.01 3.28
CA ALA A 122 6.03 -5.61 3.55
C ALA A 122 4.94 -4.95 4.40
N ASP A 123 5.36 -4.03 5.27
CA ASP A 123 4.50 -3.12 6.00
C ASP A 123 4.50 -1.72 5.35
N PHE A 124 3.31 -1.16 5.18
CA PHE A 124 3.06 0.14 4.57
C PHE A 124 2.44 1.15 5.56
N THR A 125 2.50 0.89 6.87
CA THR A 125 1.84 1.72 7.88
C THR A 125 2.39 3.14 7.94
N MET A 126 3.71 3.32 7.88
CA MET A 126 4.36 4.61 8.07
C MET A 126 4.41 5.47 6.78
N PRO A 127 4.41 6.81 6.89
CA PRO A 127 4.49 7.63 8.10
C PRO A 127 3.15 7.82 8.80
N SER A 128 3.21 8.19 10.08
CA SER A 128 2.03 8.46 10.92
C SER A 128 1.99 9.87 11.51
N ALA A 129 3.01 10.70 11.27
CA ALA A 129 3.07 12.04 11.85
C ALA A 129 1.82 12.89 11.52
N PRO A 130 1.28 13.63 12.50
CA PRO A 130 1.85 13.95 13.82
C PRO A 130 1.51 12.96 14.95
N ASP A 131 1.05 11.74 14.65
CA ASP A 131 0.73 10.75 15.68
C ASP A 131 1.99 10.32 16.46
N ILE A 132 1.80 9.93 17.73
CA ILE A 132 2.89 9.49 18.63
C ILE A 132 3.56 8.18 18.17
N ALA A 133 2.92 7.42 17.30
CA ALA A 133 3.49 6.22 16.69
C ALA A 133 4.60 6.54 15.69
N GLN A 134 4.73 7.82 15.27
CA GLN A 134 5.74 8.19 14.28
C GLN A 134 7.13 7.71 14.68
N VAL A 135 7.77 7.01 13.76
CA VAL A 135 9.13 6.50 13.93
C VAL A 135 10.18 7.57 13.61
N PRO A 136 11.36 7.54 14.25
CA PRO A 136 12.45 8.50 13.96
C PRO A 136 13.08 8.28 12.59
N LYS A 137 13.03 7.06 12.05
CA LYS A 137 13.49 6.71 10.71
C LYS A 137 12.40 7.08 9.71
N ILE A 138 12.65 8.05 8.84
CA ILE A 138 11.69 8.59 7.88
C ILE A 138 12.20 8.47 6.45
N ASN A 139 11.29 8.53 5.49
CA ASN A 139 11.61 8.58 4.05
C ASN A 139 12.55 7.45 3.62
N SER A 140 12.26 6.22 4.04
CA SER A 140 13.18 5.10 3.89
C SER A 140 12.45 3.81 3.53
N VAL A 141 13.15 2.93 2.82
CA VAL A 141 12.82 1.51 2.68
C VAL A 141 13.90 0.70 3.39
N TYR A 142 13.51 -0.19 4.31
CA TYR A 142 14.47 -0.83 5.20
C TYR A 142 14.00 -2.18 5.76
N GLU A 143 14.95 -3.00 6.18
CA GLU A 143 14.69 -4.17 7.02
C GLU A 143 14.45 -3.72 8.46
N CYS A 144 13.40 -4.27 9.09
CA CYS A 144 13.06 -3.98 10.48
C CYS A 144 14.23 -4.31 11.43
N GLY A 145 14.34 -3.56 12.53
CA GLY A 145 15.29 -3.87 13.60
C GLY A 145 14.99 -5.20 14.30
N LEU A 146 16.00 -5.81 14.87
CA LEU A 146 15.90 -7.09 15.57
C LEU A 146 16.03 -6.93 17.09
N PRO A 147 15.46 -7.87 17.87
CA PRO A 147 14.61 -8.97 17.43
C PRO A 147 13.17 -8.53 17.14
N LEU A 148 12.46 -9.27 16.28
CA LEU A 148 11.11 -8.92 15.82
C LEU A 148 10.02 -9.07 16.89
N ASP A 149 10.29 -9.82 17.96
CA ASP A 149 9.36 -10.05 19.07
C ASP A 149 9.37 -8.93 20.13
N LYS A 150 10.24 -7.92 19.96
CA LYS A 150 10.25 -6.72 20.80
C LYS A 150 9.20 -5.72 20.39
N ARG A 151 8.79 -4.87 21.33
CA ARG A 151 7.93 -3.74 21.05
C ARG A 151 8.59 -2.76 20.08
N ALA A 152 7.86 -2.42 19.02
CA ALA A 152 8.20 -1.42 18.03
C ALA A 152 9.62 -1.55 17.42
N PRO A 153 10.05 -2.74 16.95
CA PRO A 153 11.36 -2.92 16.36
C PRO A 153 11.49 -2.16 15.04
N HIS A 154 10.38 -1.87 14.37
CA HIS A 154 10.32 -1.05 13.15
C HIS A 154 10.75 0.41 13.34
N ARG A 155 10.94 0.88 14.58
CA ARG A 155 11.49 2.21 14.84
C ARG A 155 12.96 2.35 14.45
N THR A 156 13.64 1.22 14.30
CA THR A 156 15.04 1.11 13.86
C THR A 156 15.14 0.08 12.75
N GLY A 157 16.29 -0.02 12.12
CA GLY A 157 16.54 -1.02 11.09
C GLY A 157 17.60 -0.61 10.10
N THR A 158 17.89 -1.49 9.14
CA THR A 158 18.94 -1.31 8.14
C THR A 158 18.34 -0.92 6.82
N ASP A 159 18.77 0.21 6.23
CA ASP A 159 18.32 0.62 4.89
C ASP A 159 18.62 -0.47 3.86
N LEU A 160 17.66 -0.66 2.94
CA LEU A 160 17.87 -1.54 1.81
C LEU A 160 18.93 -0.96 0.88
N GLU A 161 19.78 -1.82 0.33
CA GLU A 161 20.93 -1.44 -0.49
C GLU A 161 21.02 -2.32 -1.73
N ALA A 162 21.35 -1.71 -2.88
CA ALA A 162 21.54 -2.42 -4.12
C ALA A 162 22.75 -3.40 -4.02
N GLY A 163 22.55 -4.61 -4.55
CA GLY A 163 23.52 -5.71 -4.41
C GLY A 163 23.43 -6.46 -3.08
N ARG A 164 22.47 -6.09 -2.20
CA ARG A 164 22.27 -6.73 -0.92
C ARG A 164 20.81 -7.19 -0.77
N PRO A 165 20.49 -8.42 -1.16
CA PRO A 165 19.14 -8.98 -1.00
C PRO A 165 18.68 -8.94 0.46
N PRO A 166 17.45 -8.49 0.75
CA PRO A 166 16.93 -8.46 2.11
C PRO A 166 16.74 -9.85 2.69
N ARG A 167 16.90 -9.96 4.00
CA ARG A 167 16.79 -11.21 4.77
C ARG A 167 15.71 -11.19 5.84
N ILE A 168 15.29 -9.99 6.24
CA ILE A 168 14.32 -9.79 7.33
C ILE A 168 13.03 -9.24 6.73
N PHE A 169 11.92 -9.95 6.99
CA PHE A 169 10.58 -9.56 6.57
C PHE A 169 9.67 -9.40 7.80
N PRO A 170 8.63 -8.55 7.71
CA PRO A 170 8.27 -7.70 6.57
C PRO A 170 9.27 -6.57 6.32
N LEU A 171 9.41 -6.17 5.06
CA LEU A 171 10.12 -4.94 4.71
C LEU A 171 9.30 -3.73 5.16
N MET A 172 9.97 -2.68 5.59
CA MET A 172 9.33 -1.41 5.92
C MET A 172 9.37 -0.50 4.70
N ILE A 173 8.21 -0.22 4.07
CA ILE A 173 8.10 0.67 2.92
C ILE A 173 7.31 1.91 3.33
N GLN A 174 8.02 3.00 3.57
CA GLN A 174 7.41 4.23 4.05
C GLN A 174 6.91 5.11 2.89
N GLY A 175 5.88 5.92 3.18
CA GLY A 175 5.52 7.06 2.36
C GLY A 175 6.33 8.31 2.70
N PRO A 176 6.17 9.40 1.91
CA PRO A 176 6.87 10.65 2.13
C PRO A 176 6.46 11.33 3.45
N LEU A 177 7.44 11.87 4.16
CA LEU A 177 7.21 12.74 5.32
C LEU A 177 8.07 13.99 5.17
N MET A 178 7.43 15.11 4.88
CA MET A 178 8.08 16.40 4.59
C MET A 178 7.37 17.55 5.30
N LEU A 179 8.00 18.71 5.33
CA LEU A 179 7.38 19.96 5.76
C LEU A 179 6.96 20.78 4.53
N ASP A 180 5.68 21.10 4.45
CA ASP A 180 5.13 21.96 3.40
C ASP A 180 5.02 23.40 3.91
N PHE A 181 5.95 24.25 3.51
CA PHE A 181 5.99 25.69 3.83
C PHE A 181 5.07 26.52 2.94
N SER A 182 4.52 25.97 1.86
CA SER A 182 3.58 26.68 0.97
C SER A 182 2.18 26.80 1.56
N ARG A 183 1.88 26.06 2.62
CA ARG A 183 0.59 26.05 3.33
C ARG A 183 0.81 26.16 4.82
N PRO A 184 1.02 27.38 5.34
CA PRO A 184 1.03 27.56 6.79
C PRO A 184 -0.34 27.18 7.34
N ALA A 185 -0.38 26.37 8.40
CA ALA A 185 -1.61 26.06 9.11
C ALA A 185 -2.27 27.39 9.54
N LYS A 186 -3.60 27.55 9.36
CA LYS A 186 -4.33 28.78 9.70
C LYS A 186 -3.99 29.22 11.12
N GLY A 187 -3.39 30.41 11.25
CA GLY A 187 -3.02 31.00 12.54
C GLY A 187 -1.75 30.45 13.18
N ALA A 188 -1.06 29.50 12.55
CA ALA A 188 0.19 28.93 13.06
C ALA A 188 1.40 29.41 12.26
N ARG A 189 2.51 29.62 12.97
CA ARG A 189 3.82 29.90 12.36
C ARG A 189 4.52 28.63 11.83
N TYR A 190 3.81 27.49 11.81
CA TYR A 190 4.40 26.19 11.50
C TYR A 190 3.98 25.70 10.13
N PRO A 191 4.87 25.04 9.39
CA PRO A 191 4.54 24.41 8.12
C PRO A 191 3.54 23.29 8.30
N HIS A 192 2.80 22.94 7.24
CA HIS A 192 1.97 21.76 7.21
C HIS A 192 2.84 20.49 7.09
N ILE A 193 2.43 19.43 7.76
CA ILE A 193 3.10 18.12 7.63
C ILE A 193 2.55 17.40 6.40
N GLU A 194 3.39 17.21 5.41
CA GLU A 194 3.12 16.37 4.24
C GLU A 194 3.50 14.92 4.55
N ASN A 195 2.51 14.05 4.68
CA ASN A 195 2.67 12.64 5.05
C ASN A 195 2.12 11.66 4.00
N GLY A 196 1.84 12.14 2.78
CA GLY A 196 1.30 11.32 1.71
C GLY A 196 -0.22 11.04 1.78
N ALA A 197 -0.93 11.58 2.79
CA ALA A 197 -2.37 11.43 2.88
C ALA A 197 -3.11 12.25 1.81
N LEU A 198 -4.01 11.61 1.08
CA LEU A 198 -4.92 12.25 0.14
C LEU A 198 -6.28 12.42 0.81
N THR A 199 -6.70 13.66 1.02
CA THR A 199 -7.97 13.99 1.67
C THR A 199 -8.69 15.10 0.91
N TRP A 200 -9.98 15.26 1.16
CA TRP A 200 -10.76 16.33 0.57
C TRP A 200 -10.20 17.75 0.87
N LYS A 201 -9.57 17.93 2.04
CA LYS A 201 -8.90 19.17 2.41
C LYS A 201 -7.52 19.33 1.78
N TYR A 202 -6.89 18.21 1.42
CA TYR A 202 -5.52 18.16 0.96
C TYR A 202 -5.35 17.15 -0.18
N PRO A 203 -5.99 17.40 -1.34
CA PRO A 203 -5.90 16.54 -2.50
C PRO A 203 -4.51 16.56 -3.14
N ALA A 204 -4.24 15.58 -4.02
CA ALA A 204 -3.01 15.55 -4.81
C ALA A 204 -2.88 16.79 -5.71
N ASN A 205 -1.65 17.28 -5.87
CA ASN A 205 -1.29 18.33 -6.84
C ASN A 205 0.21 18.34 -7.10
N MET A 206 0.68 19.07 -8.12
CA MET A 206 2.09 19.10 -8.53
C MET A 206 3.04 19.67 -7.46
N LYS A 207 2.59 20.59 -6.60
CA LYS A 207 3.44 21.11 -5.49
C LYS A 207 3.72 19.99 -4.48
N ARG A 208 2.72 19.20 -4.12
CA ARG A 208 2.87 18.02 -3.25
C ARG A 208 3.76 16.97 -3.90
N PHE A 209 3.57 16.72 -5.19
CA PHE A 209 4.40 15.79 -5.95
C PHE A 209 5.89 16.16 -5.87
N GLN A 210 6.23 17.44 -5.97
CA GLN A 210 7.62 17.90 -5.81
C GLN A 210 8.16 17.62 -4.38
N LEU A 211 7.33 17.71 -3.34
CA LEU A 211 7.73 17.32 -1.99
C LEU A 211 7.95 15.81 -1.89
N TRP A 212 7.07 15.01 -2.48
CA TRP A 212 7.21 13.54 -2.49
C TRP A 212 8.49 13.10 -3.22
N ARG A 213 8.80 13.71 -4.35
CA ARG A 213 10.07 13.46 -5.05
C ARG A 213 11.30 13.84 -4.20
N ARG A 214 11.25 14.99 -3.53
CA ARG A 214 12.34 15.45 -2.64
C ARG A 214 12.52 14.57 -1.42
N ALA A 215 11.49 13.86 -0.96
CA ALA A 215 11.63 12.88 0.10
C ALA A 215 12.66 11.80 -0.24
N GLY A 216 12.85 11.51 -1.55
CA GLY A 216 13.95 10.71 -2.04
C GLY A 216 13.96 9.27 -1.53
N ILE A 217 12.77 8.65 -1.40
CA ILE A 217 12.65 7.28 -0.90
C ILE A 217 13.14 6.32 -1.98
N THR A 218 14.32 5.76 -1.77
CA THR A 218 15.03 4.89 -2.72
C THR A 218 15.67 3.72 -2.00
N VAL A 219 16.02 2.67 -2.73
CA VAL A 219 17.01 1.69 -2.29
C VAL A 219 18.39 2.34 -2.38
N LYS A 220 19.19 2.27 -1.32
CA LYS A 220 20.53 2.86 -1.29
C LYS A 220 21.39 2.32 -2.43
N GLY A 221 22.05 3.21 -3.17
CA GLY A 221 22.78 2.84 -4.37
C GLY A 221 21.91 2.77 -5.64
N ARG A 222 20.59 3.05 -5.54
CA ARG A 222 19.65 3.11 -6.67
C ARG A 222 18.82 4.40 -6.64
N PRO A 223 19.43 5.58 -6.74
CA PRO A 223 18.74 6.88 -6.59
C PRO A 223 17.79 7.21 -7.74
N ASP A 224 17.89 6.51 -8.87
CA ASP A 224 17.08 6.67 -10.07
C ASP A 224 15.67 6.08 -9.91
N TRP A 225 15.42 5.18 -8.96
CA TRP A 225 14.11 4.61 -8.65
C TRP A 225 13.56 5.20 -7.35
N ILE A 226 12.63 6.16 -7.47
CA ILE A 226 12.00 6.83 -6.34
C ILE A 226 10.64 6.18 -6.08
N PHE A 227 10.42 5.71 -4.86
CA PHE A 227 9.19 5.07 -4.43
C PHE A 227 8.29 6.07 -3.70
N ILE A 228 7.08 6.29 -4.21
CA ILE A 228 6.13 7.25 -3.64
C ILE A 228 4.87 6.49 -3.21
N LYS A 229 4.75 6.20 -1.92
CA LYS A 229 3.57 5.59 -1.32
C LYS A 229 2.64 6.69 -0.80
N LEU A 230 1.44 6.78 -1.35
CA LEU A 230 0.36 7.65 -0.89
C LEU A 230 -0.74 6.81 -0.24
N HIS A 231 -1.60 7.44 0.56
CA HIS A 231 -2.71 6.74 1.20
C HIS A 231 -3.95 7.63 1.32
N CYS A 232 -5.09 6.99 1.48
CA CYS A 232 -6.38 7.63 1.73
C CYS A 232 -7.23 6.71 2.61
N HIS A 233 -8.13 7.29 3.40
CA HIS A 233 -9.16 6.55 4.12
C HIS A 233 -10.35 6.30 3.19
N GLY A 234 -10.35 5.17 2.47
CA GLY A 234 -11.35 4.86 1.44
C GLY A 234 -12.80 4.77 1.94
N MET A 235 -12.99 4.57 3.26
CA MET A 235 -14.32 4.50 3.89
C MET A 235 -14.85 5.88 4.34
N ASP A 236 -14.08 6.95 4.22
CA ASP A 236 -14.58 8.31 4.46
C ASP A 236 -15.20 8.88 3.17
N PRO A 237 -16.54 9.04 3.09
CA PRO A 237 -17.19 9.53 1.88
C PRO A 237 -16.70 10.92 1.44
N ARG A 238 -16.18 11.72 2.38
CA ARG A 238 -15.62 13.04 2.09
C ARG A 238 -14.37 12.99 1.23
N ASP A 239 -13.62 11.89 1.33
CA ASP A 239 -12.37 11.70 0.61
C ASP A 239 -12.56 11.11 -0.80
N SER A 240 -13.80 10.77 -1.19
CA SER A 240 -14.07 10.15 -2.49
C SER A 240 -13.59 11.03 -3.67
N ASP A 241 -13.75 12.36 -3.57
CA ASP A 241 -13.26 13.27 -4.61
C ASP A 241 -11.72 13.34 -4.68
N ALA A 242 -11.03 13.18 -3.55
CA ALA A 242 -9.57 13.09 -3.51
C ALA A 242 -9.04 11.81 -4.16
N MET A 243 -9.87 10.75 -4.19
CA MET A 243 -9.51 9.43 -4.72
C MET A 243 -9.97 9.19 -6.16
N TYR A 244 -11.11 9.76 -6.57
CA TYR A 244 -11.75 9.48 -7.86
C TYR A 244 -12.25 10.75 -8.56
N GLY A 245 -12.28 11.89 -7.86
CA GLY A 245 -12.89 13.12 -8.32
C GLY A 245 -12.02 13.97 -9.25
N ALA A 246 -12.48 15.20 -9.49
CA ALA A 246 -11.80 16.14 -10.37
C ALA A 246 -10.37 16.48 -9.90
N PRO A 247 -10.08 16.68 -8.60
CA PRO A 247 -8.73 17.01 -8.15
C PRO A 247 -7.69 15.96 -8.50
N LEU A 248 -8.02 14.65 -8.34
CA LEU A 248 -7.10 13.58 -8.71
C LEU A 248 -6.92 13.51 -10.23
N ARG A 249 -8.00 13.63 -10.99
CA ARG A 249 -7.92 13.60 -12.46
C ARG A 249 -7.07 14.73 -13.02
N GLU A 250 -7.19 15.94 -12.46
CA GLU A 250 -6.36 17.07 -12.85
C GLU A 250 -4.90 16.83 -12.51
N PHE A 251 -4.60 16.37 -11.30
CA PHE A 251 -3.24 16.02 -10.90
C PHE A 251 -2.62 14.97 -11.81
N LEU A 252 -3.35 13.88 -12.13
CA LEU A 252 -2.83 12.83 -13.02
C LEU A 252 -2.57 13.36 -14.43
N ARG A 253 -3.43 14.25 -14.94
CA ARG A 253 -3.22 14.91 -16.23
C ARG A 253 -1.91 15.74 -16.20
N GLU A 254 -1.77 16.63 -15.21
CA GLU A 254 -0.58 17.47 -15.08
C GLU A 254 0.69 16.64 -14.89
N LEU A 255 0.65 15.60 -14.07
CA LEU A 255 1.78 14.71 -13.78
C LEU A 255 2.30 14.02 -15.05
N LEU A 256 1.39 13.42 -15.83
CA LEU A 256 1.74 12.69 -17.04
C LEU A 256 2.20 13.63 -18.16
N GLU A 257 1.57 14.80 -18.30
CA GLU A 257 2.01 15.83 -19.25
C GLU A 257 3.41 16.39 -18.89
N ASP A 258 3.67 16.66 -17.60
CA ASP A 258 4.98 17.13 -17.15
C ASP A 258 6.07 16.08 -17.34
N SER A 259 5.78 14.81 -17.01
CA SER A 259 6.67 13.68 -17.29
C SER A 259 7.04 13.62 -18.77
N GLN A 260 6.06 13.66 -19.66
CA GLN A 260 6.26 13.57 -21.09
C GLN A 260 7.00 14.78 -21.66
N LYS A 261 6.66 16.00 -21.22
CA LYS A 261 7.25 17.25 -21.73
C LYS A 261 8.68 17.48 -21.23
N SER A 262 8.93 17.16 -19.94
CA SER A 262 10.24 17.40 -19.34
C SER A 262 11.26 16.32 -19.69
N GLY A 263 10.82 15.07 -19.87
CA GLY A 263 11.69 13.90 -20.03
C GLY A 263 12.60 13.63 -18.82
N GLN A 264 12.37 14.30 -17.68
CA GLN A 264 13.22 14.18 -16.50
C GLN A 264 12.89 12.97 -15.63
N TYR A 265 11.72 12.39 -15.78
CA TYR A 265 11.27 11.21 -15.05
C TYR A 265 10.18 10.48 -15.81
N SER A 266 10.06 9.19 -15.53
CA SER A 266 8.94 8.35 -15.98
C SER A 266 8.05 8.01 -14.79
N VAL A 267 6.74 7.93 -15.00
CA VAL A 267 5.76 7.57 -13.97
C VAL A 267 5.38 6.10 -14.15
N HIS A 268 5.38 5.35 -13.05
CA HIS A 268 4.97 3.96 -12.98
C HIS A 268 3.90 3.80 -11.91
N PHE A 269 2.64 3.57 -12.29
CA PHE A 269 1.59 3.26 -11.34
C PHE A 269 1.76 1.83 -10.83
N THR A 270 1.73 1.63 -9.52
CA THR A 270 2.04 0.34 -8.89
C THR A 270 1.07 0.01 -7.77
N THR A 271 0.79 -1.29 -7.60
CA THR A 271 0.24 -1.81 -6.34
C THR A 271 1.35 -1.93 -5.29
N ALA A 272 0.97 -2.21 -4.03
CA ALA A 272 1.94 -2.48 -2.96
C ALA A 272 2.85 -3.66 -3.29
N ARG A 273 2.29 -4.73 -3.87
CA ARG A 273 3.04 -5.90 -4.32
C ARG A 273 4.03 -5.55 -5.43
N GLU A 274 3.59 -4.84 -6.44
CA GLU A 274 4.45 -4.42 -7.56
C GLU A 274 5.57 -3.49 -7.09
N MET A 275 5.26 -2.51 -6.24
CA MET A 275 6.27 -1.64 -5.62
C MET A 275 7.29 -2.46 -4.82
N THR A 276 6.84 -3.43 -4.03
CA THR A 276 7.75 -4.32 -3.29
C THR A 276 8.63 -5.15 -4.23
N ASN A 277 8.07 -5.66 -5.33
CA ASN A 277 8.85 -6.37 -6.35
C ASN A 277 9.94 -5.49 -6.97
N MET A 278 9.65 -4.23 -7.27
CA MET A 278 10.64 -3.27 -7.76
C MET A 278 11.72 -2.99 -6.71
N VAL A 279 11.34 -2.85 -5.44
CA VAL A 279 12.29 -2.70 -4.32
C VAL A 279 13.21 -3.93 -4.23
N LEU A 280 12.66 -5.14 -4.32
CA LEU A 280 13.43 -6.39 -4.31
C LEU A 280 14.38 -6.49 -5.50
N ALA A 281 13.92 -6.10 -6.69
CA ALA A 281 14.75 -6.06 -7.89
C ALA A 281 15.92 -5.07 -7.73
N ALA A 282 15.67 -3.89 -7.16
CA ALA A 282 16.72 -2.92 -6.86
C ALA A 282 17.74 -3.48 -5.86
N CYS A 283 17.29 -4.20 -4.80
CA CYS A 283 18.18 -4.87 -3.85
C CYS A 283 19.02 -5.97 -4.50
N ASP A 284 18.50 -6.64 -5.53
CA ASP A 284 19.24 -7.66 -6.28
C ASP A 284 20.16 -7.03 -7.37
N GLY A 285 20.28 -5.70 -7.39
CA GLY A 285 21.13 -4.98 -8.36
C GLY A 285 20.60 -5.02 -9.79
N ARG A 286 19.29 -5.18 -9.97
CA ARG A 286 18.68 -5.15 -11.31
C ARG A 286 18.64 -3.73 -11.85
N ASP A 287 18.83 -3.61 -13.17
CA ASP A 287 18.90 -2.37 -13.93
C ASP A 287 17.76 -2.20 -14.91
N GLY A 288 17.69 -1.04 -15.57
CA GLY A 288 16.74 -0.77 -16.63
C GLY A 288 15.41 -0.18 -16.12
N ASN A 289 14.31 -0.53 -16.79
CA ASN A 289 12.99 -0.02 -16.47
C ASN A 289 12.42 -0.74 -15.24
N PRO A 290 12.08 -0.03 -14.14
CA PRO A 290 11.44 -0.66 -12.97
C PRO A 290 10.13 -1.38 -13.31
N GLY A 291 9.40 -0.93 -14.34
CA GLY A 291 8.17 -1.56 -14.80
C GLY A 291 8.31 -3.02 -15.22
N ASP A 292 9.52 -3.44 -15.64
CA ASP A 292 9.79 -4.85 -16.02
C ASP A 292 9.79 -5.79 -14.81
N TYR A 293 9.86 -5.24 -13.60
CA TYR A 293 9.96 -6.01 -12.35
C TYR A 293 8.68 -6.06 -11.53
N ARG A 294 7.51 -5.68 -12.10
CA ARG A 294 6.21 -5.71 -11.39
C ARG A 294 5.86 -7.09 -10.82
N ASP A 295 6.24 -8.14 -11.51
CA ASP A 295 6.04 -9.54 -11.13
C ASP A 295 7.37 -10.27 -10.89
N TYR A 296 8.32 -9.61 -10.20
CA TYR A 296 9.69 -10.14 -10.04
C TYR A 296 9.73 -11.41 -9.20
N ARG A 297 9.38 -11.32 -7.92
CA ARG A 297 9.39 -12.47 -6.97
C ARG A 297 8.01 -12.78 -6.40
N LEU A 298 7.21 -11.77 -6.13
CA LEU A 298 5.85 -11.92 -5.62
C LEU A 298 4.90 -11.99 -6.81
N LYS A 299 4.25 -13.14 -6.99
CA LYS A 299 3.28 -13.40 -8.06
C LYS A 299 1.86 -13.35 -7.51
N ARG A 300 0.93 -12.78 -8.27
CA ARG A 300 -0.49 -12.84 -7.89
C ARG A 300 -0.96 -14.30 -7.83
N ILE A 301 -1.78 -14.61 -6.84
CA ILE A 301 -2.53 -15.86 -6.83
C ILE A 301 -3.59 -15.75 -7.92
N VAL A 302 -3.47 -16.59 -8.95
CA VAL A 302 -4.48 -16.69 -10.00
C VAL A 302 -5.39 -17.86 -9.62
N SER A 303 -6.60 -17.54 -9.13
CA SER A 303 -7.58 -18.60 -8.89
C SER A 303 -7.98 -19.24 -10.21
N SER A 304 -8.01 -20.57 -10.24
CA SER A 304 -8.56 -21.36 -11.35
C SER A 304 -10.09 -21.24 -11.46
N VAL A 305 -10.71 -20.34 -10.71
CA VAL A 305 -12.14 -20.03 -10.81
C VAL A 305 -12.38 -19.37 -12.15
N SER A 306 -12.91 -20.16 -13.06
CA SER A 306 -13.30 -19.83 -14.43
C SER A 306 -13.92 -18.42 -14.52
N SER A 307 -13.26 -17.55 -15.28
CA SER A 307 -13.86 -16.31 -15.78
C SER A 307 -15.14 -16.66 -16.57
N ARG A 308 -16.30 -16.37 -16.02
CA ARG A 308 -17.54 -16.40 -16.81
C ARG A 308 -17.37 -15.40 -17.96
N PRO A 309 -17.64 -15.80 -19.22
CA PRO A 309 -17.48 -14.92 -20.37
C PRO A 309 -18.30 -13.62 -20.18
N LEU A 310 -17.69 -12.49 -20.46
CA LEU A 310 -18.27 -11.13 -20.36
C LEU A 310 -19.65 -10.96 -21.03
N GLU A 311 -19.99 -11.81 -22.00
CA GLU A 311 -21.28 -11.77 -22.70
C GLU A 311 -22.48 -12.16 -21.83
N GLN A 312 -22.30 -13.02 -20.82
CA GLN A 312 -23.40 -13.42 -19.93
C GLN A 312 -23.71 -12.34 -18.87
N LYS A 313 -22.71 -11.55 -18.45
CA LYS A 313 -22.89 -10.45 -17.46
C LYS A 313 -23.72 -9.29 -18.03
N ARG A 314 -23.60 -8.98 -19.31
CA ARG A 314 -24.42 -7.91 -19.97
C ARG A 314 -25.91 -8.26 -20.09
N LYS A 315 -26.27 -9.54 -20.14
CA LYS A 315 -27.67 -9.98 -20.21
C LYS A 315 -28.36 -9.95 -18.84
N SER A 316 -27.68 -10.30 -17.75
CA SER A 316 -28.29 -10.30 -16.41
C SER A 316 -28.55 -8.87 -15.87
N HIS A 317 -27.68 -7.91 -16.17
CA HIS A 317 -27.91 -6.50 -15.78
C HIS A 317 -29.05 -5.83 -16.56
N ARG A 318 -29.29 -6.22 -17.83
CA ARG A 318 -30.42 -5.70 -18.62
C ARG A 318 -31.77 -6.26 -18.17
N THR A 319 -31.78 -7.48 -17.62
CA THR A 319 -33.03 -8.11 -17.15
C THR A 319 -33.45 -7.56 -15.79
N ALA A 320 -32.50 -7.18 -14.91
CA ALA A 320 -32.80 -6.61 -13.60
C ALA A 320 -33.34 -5.16 -13.68
N VAL A 321 -32.91 -4.38 -14.65
CA VAL A 321 -33.37 -2.98 -14.83
C VAL A 321 -34.78 -2.92 -15.46
N ASN A 322 -35.21 -3.95 -16.23
CA ASN A 322 -36.53 -3.99 -16.84
C ASN A 322 -37.62 -4.67 -16.00
N ALA A 323 -37.28 -5.17 -14.78
CA ALA A 323 -38.25 -5.79 -13.87
C ALA A 323 -38.70 -4.86 -12.73
N SER A 324 -38.22 -3.62 -12.68
CA SER A 324 -38.56 -2.60 -11.69
C SER A 324 -39.13 -1.31 -12.30
N GLY A 325 -39.81 -1.45 -13.45
CA GLY A 325 -40.54 -0.38 -14.11
C GLY A 325 -42.04 -0.65 -14.02
#